data_0560da65322a3d6b97022489a984c1de
#
_entry.id   0560da65322a3d6b97022489a984c1de
#
_cell.length_a   1.000
_cell.length_b   1.000
_cell.length_c   1.000
_cell.angle_alpha   90.00
_cell.angle_beta   90.00
_cell.angle_gamma   90.00
#
_symmetry.space_group_name_H-M   'P 1'
#
loop_
_entity.id
_entity.type
_entity.pdbx_description
1 polymer ?
#
loop_
_entity_poly.entity_id
_entity_poly.type
_entity_poly.pdbx_seq_one_letter_code
_entity_poly.pdbx_strand_id
1 'polypeptide(L)'
;IGRGHGPGQGKTAGKGPKGQKARAGHGMRPGFEGGQMPLQRRVPKRGFNNIFAKTIVAINVSALEKFETGAVVDAQALKDAGIVKKTCDGVKILGNGALTKKLTVKVTAYSEAAKQKIEAAGGKAEVI
;
A
#
# COMPACT_ATOMS: atom_id res chain seq x y z
N ILE A 1 32.86 6.01 6.79
CA ILE A 1 32.63 6.72 8.04
C ILE A 1 33.80 6.51 9.01
N GLY A 2 34.07 7.44 9.95
CA GLY A 2 35.15 7.34 10.94
C GLY A 2 36.54 7.67 10.41
N ARG A 3 36.67 8.26 9.23
CA ARG A 3 37.92 8.62 8.58
C ARG A 3 38.12 10.14 8.54
N GLY A 4 38.68 10.69 9.60
CA GLY A 4 38.93 12.11 9.75
C GLY A 4 37.76 12.90 10.34
N HIS A 5 38.05 14.15 10.70
CA HIS A 5 37.11 15.04 11.41
C HIS A 5 36.32 15.96 10.46
N GLY A 6 36.80 16.17 9.22
CA GLY A 6 36.19 17.11 8.26
C GLY A 6 34.71 16.90 8.03
N PRO A 7 34.21 15.67 7.71
CA PRO A 7 32.78 15.39 7.51
C PRO A 7 31.97 15.29 8.82
N GLY A 8 32.57 15.51 9.99
CA GLY A 8 31.88 15.41 11.29
C GLY A 8 31.62 13.99 11.79
N GLN A 9 32.10 12.97 11.09
CA GLN A 9 31.89 11.55 11.41
C GLN A 9 33.18 10.82 11.85
N GLY A 10 34.14 11.57 12.36
CA GLY A 10 35.36 11.02 12.96
C GLY A 10 35.09 10.32 14.29
N LYS A 11 36.14 9.77 14.93
CA LYS A 11 36.15 9.13 16.25
C LYS A 11 35.11 8.02 16.43
N THR A 12 33.83 8.35 16.54
CA THR A 12 32.75 7.39 16.87
C THR A 12 31.97 6.90 15.63
N ALA A 13 32.25 7.45 14.46
CA ALA A 13 31.57 7.05 13.20
C ALA A 13 30.04 7.06 13.28
N GLY A 14 29.47 8.03 14.01
CA GLY A 14 28.01 8.15 14.20
C GLY A 14 27.38 7.13 15.14
N LYS A 15 28.17 6.24 15.75
CA LYS A 15 27.66 5.18 16.65
C LYS A 15 27.52 5.59 18.11
N GLY A 16 28.05 6.76 18.50
CA GLY A 16 28.06 7.21 19.88
C GLY A 16 29.18 6.55 20.72
N PRO A 17 29.26 6.86 22.05
CA PRO A 17 30.41 6.52 22.85
C PRO A 17 30.56 5.03 23.17
N LYS A 18 29.52 4.34 23.59
CA LYS A 18 29.53 2.91 23.99
C LYS A 18 28.17 2.27 23.75
N GLY A 19 28.04 0.97 23.96
CA GLY A 19 26.81 0.20 23.88
C GLY A 19 26.86 -0.88 22.82
N GLN A 20 25.89 -1.75 22.84
CA GLN A 20 25.80 -2.89 21.92
C GLN A 20 25.75 -2.46 20.44
N LYS A 21 25.05 -1.37 20.14
CA LYS A 21 24.96 -0.82 18.76
C LYS A 21 26.26 -0.18 18.27
N ALA A 22 27.19 0.14 19.15
CA ALA A 22 28.48 0.73 18.79
C ALA A 22 29.58 -0.32 18.53
N ARG A 23 29.30 -1.60 18.71
CA ARG A 23 30.26 -2.69 18.48
C ARG A 23 30.19 -3.19 17.04
N ALA A 24 31.19 -3.96 16.65
CA ALA A 24 31.17 -4.72 15.42
C ALA A 24 30.14 -5.87 15.51
N GLY A 25 29.64 -6.30 14.40
CA GLY A 25 28.67 -7.38 14.31
C GLY A 25 27.23 -6.91 14.06
N HIS A 26 26.27 -7.82 14.22
CA HIS A 26 24.86 -7.55 13.98
C HIS A 26 24.22 -6.71 15.10
N GLY A 27 23.19 -5.97 14.76
CA GLY A 27 22.42 -5.19 15.72
C GLY A 27 21.52 -6.05 16.62
N MET A 28 20.80 -5.39 17.52
CA MET A 28 19.77 -6.05 18.33
C MET A 28 18.65 -6.58 17.45
N ARG A 29 18.12 -7.76 17.79
CA ARG A 29 16.92 -8.31 17.13
C ARG A 29 15.72 -7.35 17.30
N PRO A 30 14.85 -7.23 16.31
CA PRO A 30 13.65 -6.41 16.39
C PRO A 30 12.78 -6.80 17.59
N GLY A 31 12.24 -5.80 18.30
CA GLY A 31 11.35 -6.01 19.44
C GLY A 31 12.05 -6.47 20.73
N PHE A 32 13.40 -6.43 20.80
CA PHE A 32 14.11 -6.72 22.05
C PHE A 32 14.01 -5.54 23.01
N GLU A 33 13.57 -5.80 24.25
CA GLU A 33 13.29 -4.80 25.29
C GLU A 33 14.26 -4.96 26.48
N GLY A 34 15.55 -5.19 26.22
CA GLY A 34 16.56 -5.24 27.28
C GLY A 34 16.45 -6.38 28.30
N GLY A 35 15.76 -7.47 27.94
CA GLY A 35 15.47 -8.60 28.84
C GLY A 35 14.06 -8.58 29.43
N GLN A 36 13.35 -7.45 29.36
CA GLN A 36 11.92 -7.40 29.66
C GLN A 36 11.13 -8.22 28.63
N MET A 37 10.03 -8.86 29.06
CA MET A 37 9.14 -9.60 28.16
C MET A 37 8.62 -8.65 27.06
N PRO A 38 8.85 -8.98 25.77
CA PRO A 38 8.43 -8.13 24.67
C PRO A 38 6.93 -7.87 24.66
N LEU A 39 6.51 -6.68 24.21
CA LEU A 39 5.10 -6.26 24.20
C LEU A 39 4.17 -7.31 23.56
N GLN A 40 4.58 -7.91 22.46
CA GLN A 40 3.82 -8.97 21.77
C GLN A 40 3.51 -10.20 22.65
N ARG A 41 4.30 -10.45 23.69
CA ARG A 41 4.08 -11.54 24.64
C ARG A 41 3.33 -11.11 25.88
N ARG A 42 3.31 -9.81 26.18
CA ARG A 42 2.59 -9.23 27.35
C ARG A 42 1.11 -9.02 27.07
N VAL A 43 0.76 -8.66 25.83
CA VAL A 43 -0.64 -8.43 25.44
C VAL A 43 -1.41 -9.75 25.32
N PRO A 44 -2.67 -9.80 25.81
CA PRO A 44 -3.52 -10.97 25.62
C PRO A 44 -3.75 -11.27 24.14
N LYS A 45 -3.74 -12.53 23.80
CA LYS A 45 -4.13 -12.98 22.46
C LYS A 45 -5.63 -12.74 22.27
N ARG A 46 -6.01 -12.16 21.15
CA ARG A 46 -7.42 -11.96 20.80
C ARG A 46 -7.61 -12.04 19.29
N GLY A 47 -8.84 -12.29 18.89
CA GLY A 47 -9.23 -12.37 17.50
C GLY A 47 -8.93 -13.74 16.87
N PHE A 48 -9.31 -13.86 15.62
CA PHE A 48 -9.12 -15.03 14.79
C PHE A 48 -8.94 -14.59 13.33
N ASN A 49 -8.33 -15.44 12.52
CA ASN A 49 -8.21 -15.20 11.08
C ASN A 49 -9.46 -15.75 10.38
N ASN A 50 -10.18 -14.87 9.68
CA ASN A 50 -11.28 -15.29 8.84
C ASN A 50 -10.74 -15.86 7.52
N ILE A 51 -10.81 -17.19 7.36
CA ILE A 51 -10.36 -17.89 6.15
C ILE A 51 -11.24 -17.64 4.92
N PHE A 52 -12.47 -17.15 5.13
CA PHE A 52 -13.43 -16.79 4.08
C PHE A 52 -13.44 -15.29 3.77
N ALA A 53 -12.45 -14.55 4.25
CA ALA A 53 -12.34 -13.12 3.98
C ALA A 53 -12.14 -12.86 2.48
N LYS A 54 -13.02 -12.06 1.87
CA LYS A 54 -12.86 -11.60 0.49
C LYS A 54 -11.82 -10.48 0.42
N THR A 55 -10.86 -10.63 -0.47
CA THR A 55 -9.82 -9.62 -0.72
C THR A 55 -10.28 -8.67 -1.82
N ILE A 56 -10.79 -7.49 -1.44
CA ILE A 56 -11.19 -6.45 -2.38
C ILE A 56 -10.08 -5.41 -2.46
N VAL A 57 -9.56 -5.17 -3.67
CA VAL A 57 -8.52 -4.15 -3.92
C VAL A 57 -9.19 -2.83 -4.24
N ALA A 58 -8.84 -1.79 -3.50
CA ALA A 58 -9.29 -0.43 -3.76
C ALA A 58 -8.32 0.30 -4.70
N ILE A 59 -8.83 0.91 -5.76
CA ILE A 59 -8.08 1.77 -6.69
C ILE A 59 -8.78 3.11 -6.85
N ASN A 60 -8.03 4.15 -7.16
CA ASN A 60 -8.58 5.50 -7.34
C ASN A 60 -8.94 5.76 -8.80
N VAL A 61 -9.90 6.66 -9.03
CA VAL A 61 -10.31 7.11 -10.36
C VAL A 61 -9.13 7.64 -11.17
N SER A 62 -8.16 8.31 -10.56
CA SER A 62 -6.94 8.78 -11.21
C SER A 62 -6.13 7.68 -11.92
N ALA A 63 -6.19 6.45 -11.42
CA ALA A 63 -5.49 5.32 -12.05
C ALA A 63 -6.14 4.89 -13.39
N LEU A 64 -7.40 5.22 -13.60
CA LEU A 64 -8.14 4.91 -14.83
C LEU A 64 -7.73 5.81 -16.00
N GLU A 65 -7.08 6.95 -15.75
CA GLU A 65 -6.53 7.83 -16.79
C GLU A 65 -5.50 7.13 -17.71
N LYS A 66 -4.95 6.00 -17.29
CA LYS A 66 -4.03 5.21 -18.12
C LYS A 66 -4.70 4.52 -19.30
N PHE A 67 -6.01 4.32 -19.23
CA PHE A 67 -6.76 3.67 -20.31
C PHE A 67 -7.13 4.65 -21.42
N GLU A 68 -7.35 4.11 -22.61
CA GLU A 68 -7.80 4.90 -23.76
C GLU A 68 -9.29 5.23 -23.64
N THR A 69 -9.69 6.35 -24.25
CA THR A 69 -11.10 6.77 -24.28
C THR A 69 -11.96 5.74 -25.00
N GLY A 70 -13.06 5.34 -24.39
CA GLY A 70 -13.98 4.32 -24.91
C GLY A 70 -13.62 2.88 -24.50
N ALA A 71 -12.51 2.66 -23.80
CA ALA A 71 -12.13 1.32 -23.36
C ALA A 71 -13.10 0.76 -22.31
N VAL A 72 -13.24 -0.58 -22.33
CA VAL A 72 -13.94 -1.33 -21.28
C VAL A 72 -12.88 -1.74 -20.25
N VAL A 73 -13.05 -1.27 -19.02
CA VAL A 73 -12.14 -1.52 -17.91
C VAL A 73 -12.77 -2.54 -16.96
N ASP A 74 -12.33 -3.77 -17.07
CA ASP A 74 -12.70 -4.87 -16.17
C ASP A 74 -11.52 -5.23 -15.21
N ALA A 75 -11.74 -6.20 -14.34
CA ALA A 75 -10.71 -6.64 -13.39
C ALA A 75 -9.47 -7.22 -14.11
N GLN A 76 -9.64 -7.80 -15.30
CA GLN A 76 -8.52 -8.34 -16.07
C GLN A 76 -7.70 -7.22 -16.72
N ALA A 77 -8.36 -6.25 -17.36
CA ALA A 77 -7.69 -5.08 -17.93
C ALA A 77 -6.86 -4.31 -16.88
N LEU A 78 -7.36 -4.23 -15.63
CA LEU A 78 -6.63 -3.62 -14.52
C LEU A 78 -5.38 -4.41 -14.10
N LYS A 79 -5.40 -5.73 -14.23
CA LYS A 79 -4.22 -6.58 -14.00
C LYS A 79 -3.20 -6.43 -15.13
N ASP A 80 -3.64 -6.45 -16.37
CA ASP A 80 -2.79 -6.32 -17.56
C ASP A 80 -2.10 -4.95 -17.61
N ALA A 81 -2.82 -3.90 -17.19
CA ALA A 81 -2.24 -2.57 -17.02
C ALA A 81 -1.31 -2.42 -15.80
N GLY A 82 -1.16 -3.47 -14.98
CA GLY A 82 -0.30 -3.49 -13.80
C GLY A 82 -0.78 -2.61 -12.64
N ILE A 83 -2.04 -2.14 -12.67
CA ILE A 83 -2.64 -1.33 -11.61
C ILE A 83 -2.97 -2.23 -10.41
N VAL A 84 -3.51 -3.41 -10.68
CA VAL A 84 -3.77 -4.45 -9.68
C VAL A 84 -2.74 -5.56 -9.82
N LYS A 85 -1.83 -5.68 -8.86
CA LYS A 85 -0.74 -6.67 -8.88
C LYS A 85 -1.07 -7.97 -8.16
N LYS A 86 -2.03 -7.95 -7.24
CA LYS A 86 -2.39 -9.11 -6.42
C LYS A 86 -3.60 -9.83 -7.00
N THR A 87 -3.66 -11.12 -6.76
CA THR A 87 -4.90 -11.88 -6.93
C THR A 87 -5.92 -11.33 -5.94
N CYS A 88 -7.10 -10.96 -6.43
CA CYS A 88 -8.17 -10.39 -5.61
C CYS A 88 -9.51 -10.98 -6.04
N ASP A 89 -10.44 -11.01 -5.10
CA ASP A 89 -11.81 -11.49 -5.32
C ASP A 89 -12.71 -10.40 -5.91
N GLY A 90 -12.24 -9.14 -5.88
CA GLY A 90 -12.95 -8.01 -6.46
C GLY A 90 -12.13 -6.73 -6.44
N VAL A 91 -12.63 -5.73 -7.18
CA VAL A 91 -12.05 -4.39 -7.24
C VAL A 91 -13.10 -3.37 -6.87
N LYS A 92 -12.70 -2.37 -6.06
CA LYS A 92 -13.52 -1.21 -5.71
C LYS A 92 -12.89 0.07 -6.20
N ILE A 93 -13.65 0.90 -6.92
CA ILE A 93 -13.20 2.21 -7.37
C ILE A 93 -13.52 3.28 -6.33
N LEU A 94 -12.52 4.08 -5.98
CA LEU A 94 -12.61 5.21 -5.06
C LEU A 94 -12.49 6.53 -5.80
N GLY A 95 -13.12 7.58 -5.28
CA GLY A 95 -13.29 8.87 -5.95
C GLY A 95 -12.09 9.83 -5.88
N ASN A 96 -10.88 9.38 -5.53
CA ASN A 96 -9.74 10.29 -5.48
C ASN A 96 -9.16 10.52 -6.89
N GLY A 97 -8.88 11.79 -7.19
CA GLY A 97 -8.40 12.26 -8.50
C GLY A 97 -9.52 12.72 -9.42
N ALA A 98 -9.16 13.08 -10.64
CA ALA A 98 -10.07 13.45 -11.73
C ALA A 98 -10.05 12.39 -12.83
N LEU A 99 -11.11 12.32 -13.61
CA LEU A 99 -11.23 11.51 -14.81
C LEU A 99 -11.74 12.39 -15.94
N THR A 100 -10.99 12.45 -17.04
CA THR A 100 -11.34 13.25 -18.21
C THR A 100 -11.85 12.39 -19.37
N LYS A 101 -11.61 11.08 -19.29
CA LYS A 101 -11.88 10.12 -20.36
C LYS A 101 -13.21 9.40 -20.17
N LYS A 102 -13.91 9.15 -21.27
CA LYS A 102 -15.12 8.34 -21.28
C LYS A 102 -14.72 6.86 -21.22
N LEU A 103 -15.06 6.18 -20.14
CA LEU A 103 -14.73 4.76 -19.93
C LEU A 103 -15.97 3.97 -19.53
N THR A 104 -16.04 2.72 -19.94
CA THR A 104 -17.01 1.76 -19.40
C THR A 104 -16.31 0.90 -18.36
N VAL A 105 -16.62 1.11 -17.09
CA VAL A 105 -15.94 0.42 -15.98
C VAL A 105 -16.84 -0.67 -15.45
N LYS A 106 -16.32 -1.91 -15.36
CA LYS A 106 -17.02 -3.11 -14.87
C LYS A 106 -16.27 -3.70 -13.69
N VAL A 107 -16.70 -3.40 -12.48
CA VAL A 107 -16.05 -3.85 -11.25
C VAL A 107 -17.05 -4.18 -10.15
N THR A 108 -16.58 -4.80 -9.08
CA THR A 108 -17.40 -5.32 -7.98
C THR A 108 -18.08 -4.21 -7.16
N ALA A 109 -17.45 -3.05 -6.99
CA ALA A 109 -18.01 -1.96 -6.20
C ALA A 109 -17.45 -0.58 -6.58
N TYR A 110 -18.21 0.46 -6.23
CA TYR A 110 -17.83 1.87 -6.38
C TYR A 110 -18.09 2.63 -5.07
N SER A 111 -17.37 3.74 -4.87
CA SER A 111 -17.83 4.79 -3.98
C SER A 111 -18.76 5.74 -4.73
N GLU A 112 -19.67 6.41 -4.03
CA GLU A 112 -20.60 7.37 -4.64
C GLU A 112 -19.85 8.47 -5.43
N ALA A 113 -18.80 9.03 -4.83
CA ALA A 113 -17.96 10.02 -5.48
C ALA A 113 -17.25 9.49 -6.75
N ALA A 114 -16.88 8.21 -6.79
CA ALA A 114 -16.28 7.61 -8.00
C ALA A 114 -17.33 7.45 -9.10
N LYS A 115 -18.52 6.98 -8.75
CA LYS A 115 -19.63 6.82 -9.70
C LYS A 115 -19.99 8.15 -10.35
N GLN A 116 -20.19 9.20 -9.55
CA GLN A 116 -20.47 10.55 -10.04
C GLN A 116 -19.39 11.07 -10.98
N LYS A 117 -18.10 10.84 -10.68
CA LYS A 117 -16.99 11.29 -11.54
C LYS A 117 -16.93 10.53 -12.88
N ILE A 118 -17.20 9.23 -12.88
CA ILE A 118 -17.24 8.42 -14.10
C ILE A 118 -18.42 8.86 -14.98
N GLU A 119 -19.59 9.07 -14.40
CA GLU A 119 -20.79 9.54 -15.10
C GLU A 119 -20.62 10.99 -15.62
N ALA A 120 -20.01 11.88 -14.83
CA ALA A 120 -19.69 13.25 -15.24
C ALA A 120 -18.72 13.31 -16.42
N ALA A 121 -17.77 12.37 -16.50
CA ALA A 121 -16.87 12.21 -17.66
C ALA A 121 -17.58 11.57 -18.89
N GLY A 122 -18.87 11.23 -18.77
CA GLY A 122 -19.67 10.59 -19.85
C GLY A 122 -19.39 9.08 -19.98
N GLY A 123 -18.80 8.46 -18.97
CA GLY A 123 -18.58 7.02 -18.89
C GLY A 123 -19.77 6.27 -18.28
N LYS A 124 -19.64 4.94 -18.20
CA LYS A 124 -20.61 4.05 -17.53
C LYS A 124 -19.94 3.29 -16.41
N ALA A 125 -20.62 3.17 -15.26
CA ALA A 125 -20.19 2.36 -14.12
C ALA A 125 -21.15 1.16 -13.97
N GLU A 126 -20.67 -0.03 -14.25
CA GLU A 126 -21.43 -1.29 -14.17
C GLU A 126 -20.87 -2.13 -13.00
N VAL A 127 -21.75 -2.68 -12.16
CA VAL A 127 -21.39 -3.58 -11.05
C VAL A 127 -21.54 -5.02 -11.53
N ILE A 128 -20.49 -5.83 -11.27
CA ILE A 128 -20.43 -7.26 -11.61
C ILE A 128 -20.58 -8.09 -10.33
#